data_93e6e1b9a5d7cb9a5f425844a05ad4c0
#
_entry.id   93e6e1b9a5d7cb9a5f425844a05ad4c0
#
_cell.length_a   1.000
_cell.length_b   1.000
_cell.length_c   1.000
_cell.angle_alpha   90.00
_cell.angle_beta   90.00
_cell.angle_gamma   90.00
#
_symmetry.space_group_name_H-M   'P 1'
#
loop_
_entity.id
_entity.type
_entity.pdbx_description
1 polymer ?
#
loop_
_entity_poly.entity_id
_entity_poly.type
_entity_poly.pdbx_seq_one_letter_code
_entity_poly.pdbx_strand_id
1 'polypeptide(L)'
;GNLLRLGLSEDEKYRVRIRLNEVAPEMVRAVLLYEDRHFYRHPGVNPLSLLRASAGMLGGARRMGGSTITMQVARLRLGLSTTTLSGKFAQMARALQYEYHYGKGEILEAYFNLAPYGGNIEGVGAAARIYFRTTSGRLTRTESLALAVVPQNPVRRSPLNGPDFEAARARMQMLADAEDAPGGGQGATASFGASGFALGRALPPLRVYGPARLPFGAPHVSSETLPLSRGGEPVRTCIDSGLQRLMERAVAGFAARGRRYGLNNAAALLIH
;
A
#
# COMPACT_ATOMS: atom_id res chain seq x y z
N GLY A 1 -14.20 -5.56 -12.69
CA GLY A 1 -13.65 -6.68 -13.47
C GLY A 1 -12.74 -7.55 -12.61
N ASN A 2 -12.52 -8.78 -13.02
CA ASN A 2 -11.65 -9.72 -12.33
C ASN A 2 -10.20 -9.50 -12.77
N LEU A 3 -9.25 -9.59 -11.82
CA LEU A 3 -7.83 -9.56 -12.12
C LEU A 3 -7.43 -10.87 -12.81
N LEU A 4 -6.89 -10.79 -14.03
CA LEU A 4 -6.35 -11.95 -14.75
C LEU A 4 -4.89 -12.19 -14.41
N ARG A 5 -4.09 -11.13 -14.33
CA ARG A 5 -2.66 -11.16 -13.99
C ARG A 5 -2.21 -9.82 -13.44
N LEU A 6 -1.27 -9.85 -12.52
CA LEU A 6 -0.48 -8.69 -12.11
C LEU A 6 1.00 -8.98 -12.42
N GLY A 7 1.58 -8.22 -13.33
CA GLY A 7 2.98 -8.34 -13.73
C GLY A 7 3.90 -7.43 -12.91
N LEU A 8 5.19 -7.73 -12.94
CA LEU A 8 6.24 -6.85 -12.45
C LEU A 8 6.52 -5.76 -13.48
N SER A 9 6.87 -4.57 -13.02
CA SER A 9 7.43 -3.51 -13.85
C SER A 9 8.91 -3.81 -14.19
N GLU A 10 9.52 -3.01 -15.07
CA GLU A 10 10.92 -3.18 -15.48
C GLU A 10 11.91 -3.15 -14.30
N ASP A 11 11.59 -2.42 -13.25
CA ASP A 11 12.37 -2.35 -11.99
C ASP A 11 11.91 -3.39 -10.95
N GLU A 12 11.30 -4.48 -11.40
CA GLU A 12 10.88 -5.64 -10.61
C GLU A 12 9.89 -5.34 -9.47
N LYS A 13 9.06 -4.30 -9.61
CA LYS A 13 8.06 -3.94 -8.62
C LYS A 13 6.64 -4.23 -9.08
N TYR A 14 5.79 -4.62 -8.14
CA TYR A 14 4.35 -4.64 -8.34
C TYR A 14 3.79 -3.24 -8.12
N ARG A 15 3.23 -2.65 -9.17
CA ARG A 15 2.54 -1.36 -9.14
C ARG A 15 1.18 -1.46 -9.79
N VAL A 16 0.21 -0.80 -9.20
CA VAL A 16 -1.10 -0.53 -9.79
C VAL A 16 -1.40 0.93 -9.53
N ARG A 17 -1.33 1.74 -10.58
CA ARG A 17 -1.64 3.16 -10.49
C ARG A 17 -3.11 3.35 -10.13
N ILE A 18 -3.35 4.24 -9.18
CA ILE A 18 -4.70 4.61 -8.72
C ILE A 18 -4.82 6.13 -8.63
N ARG A 19 -6.04 6.63 -8.75
CA ARG A 19 -6.39 8.01 -8.42
C ARG A 19 -6.83 8.09 -6.96
N LEU A 20 -6.73 9.27 -6.35
CA LEU A 20 -7.10 9.46 -4.95
C LEU A 20 -8.58 9.08 -4.69
N ASN A 21 -9.47 9.38 -5.63
CA ASN A 21 -10.90 9.02 -5.54
C ASN A 21 -11.18 7.50 -5.67
N GLU A 22 -10.18 6.71 -6.05
CA GLU A 22 -10.24 5.25 -6.09
C GLU A 22 -9.69 4.59 -4.81
N VAL A 23 -9.35 5.39 -3.80
CA VAL A 23 -8.89 4.90 -2.48
C VAL A 23 -10.05 4.96 -1.48
N ALA A 24 -10.23 3.90 -0.72
CA ALA A 24 -11.24 3.87 0.34
C ALA A 24 -11.05 5.03 1.34
N PRO A 25 -12.10 5.75 1.72
CA PRO A 25 -12.01 6.84 2.69
C PRO A 25 -11.35 6.40 4.01
N GLU A 26 -11.60 5.18 4.44
CA GLU A 26 -10.98 4.59 5.64
C GLU A 26 -9.46 4.46 5.50
N MET A 27 -8.95 4.16 4.31
CA MET A 27 -7.51 4.10 4.05
C MET A 27 -6.88 5.49 4.08
N VAL A 28 -7.53 6.48 3.47
CA VAL A 28 -7.10 7.88 3.53
C VAL A 28 -7.03 8.35 4.98
N ARG A 29 -8.10 8.13 5.74
CA ARG A 29 -8.17 8.48 7.16
C ARG A 29 -7.09 7.79 7.99
N ALA A 30 -6.89 6.49 7.79
CA ALA A 30 -5.88 5.71 8.50
C ALA A 30 -4.45 6.24 8.25
N VAL A 31 -4.11 6.54 7.00
CA VAL A 31 -2.79 7.10 6.66
C VAL A 31 -2.61 8.49 7.25
N LEU A 32 -3.59 9.37 7.14
CA LEU A 32 -3.51 10.72 7.73
C LEU A 32 -3.34 10.65 9.25
N LEU A 33 -4.12 9.81 9.92
CA LEU A 33 -4.04 9.63 11.36
C LEU A 33 -2.66 9.13 11.81
N TYR A 34 -2.09 8.19 11.06
CA TYR A 34 -0.85 7.52 11.44
C TYR A 34 0.42 8.27 11.03
N GLU A 35 0.43 8.85 9.83
CA GLU A 35 1.61 9.48 9.25
C GLU A 35 1.64 11.00 9.44
N ASP A 36 0.49 11.67 9.29
CA ASP A 36 0.44 13.13 9.25
C ASP A 36 -0.95 13.69 9.56
N ARG A 37 -1.34 13.67 10.83
CA ARG A 37 -2.67 14.10 11.29
C ARG A 37 -3.03 15.53 10.89
N HIS A 38 -2.02 16.40 10.74
CA HIS A 38 -2.21 17.81 10.37
C HIS A 38 -1.86 18.11 8.91
N PHE A 39 -1.86 17.09 8.05
CA PHE A 39 -1.47 17.19 6.64
C PHE A 39 -2.05 18.40 5.90
N TYR A 40 -3.33 18.67 6.10
CA TYR A 40 -4.02 19.79 5.44
C TYR A 40 -3.73 21.17 6.06
N ARG A 41 -3.00 21.24 7.19
CA ARG A 41 -2.79 22.48 7.96
C ARG A 41 -1.38 23.06 7.86
N HIS A 42 -0.43 22.33 7.29
CA HIS A 42 0.96 22.80 7.16
C HIS A 42 1.43 22.79 5.70
N PRO A 43 2.40 23.64 5.32
CA PRO A 43 2.92 23.77 3.97
C PRO A 43 4.03 22.73 3.66
N GLY A 44 3.76 21.46 3.86
CA GLY A 44 4.69 20.37 3.56
C GLY A 44 5.69 20.01 4.66
N VAL A 45 5.96 20.91 5.58
CA VAL A 45 6.81 20.70 6.75
C VAL A 45 6.01 21.11 7.99
N ASN A 46 5.98 20.27 9.00
CA ASN A 46 5.32 20.58 10.27
C ASN A 46 6.35 21.03 11.32
N PRO A 47 6.47 22.35 11.59
CA PRO A 47 7.50 22.88 12.49
C PRO A 47 7.34 22.38 13.93
N LEU A 48 6.10 22.18 14.40
CA LEU A 48 5.84 21.65 15.74
C LEU A 48 6.28 20.19 15.89
N SER A 49 6.13 19.39 14.81
CA SER A 49 6.61 18.01 14.80
C SER A 49 8.14 17.94 14.76
N LEU A 50 8.77 18.85 14.04
CA LEU A 50 10.24 18.98 14.01
C LEU A 50 10.78 19.40 15.38
N LEU A 51 10.18 20.38 16.04
CA LEU A 51 10.58 20.84 17.35
C LEU A 51 10.43 19.72 18.40
N ARG A 52 9.32 18.98 18.38
CA ARG A 52 9.12 17.81 19.25
C ARG A 52 10.15 16.70 18.99
N ALA A 53 10.45 16.42 17.72
CA ALA A 53 11.46 15.42 17.35
C ALA A 53 12.86 15.83 17.84
N SER A 54 13.22 17.12 17.74
CA SER A 54 14.49 17.66 18.24
C SER A 54 14.59 17.59 19.76
N ALA A 55 13.53 17.97 20.46
CA ALA A 55 13.47 17.89 21.92
C ALA A 55 13.53 16.44 22.44
N GLY A 56 12.86 15.51 21.74
CA GLY A 56 12.91 14.09 22.06
C GLY A 56 14.30 13.47 21.86
N MET A 57 15.07 13.93 20.88
CA MET A 57 16.45 13.51 20.67
C MET A 57 17.38 13.93 21.80
N LEU A 58 17.17 15.13 22.37
CA LEU A 58 17.93 15.63 23.52
C LEU A 58 17.58 14.90 24.82
N GLY A 59 16.31 14.41 24.94
CA GLY A 59 15.80 13.69 26.10
C GLY A 59 15.96 12.16 26.04
N GLY A 60 16.69 11.60 25.06
CA GLY A 60 16.86 10.14 24.92
C GLY A 60 15.61 9.38 24.54
N ALA A 61 14.53 10.07 24.18
CA ALA A 61 13.30 9.44 23.75
C ALA A 61 13.44 8.80 22.36
N ARG A 62 12.83 7.64 22.17
CA ARG A 62 12.77 6.93 20.88
C ARG A 62 12.26 7.87 19.79
N ARG A 63 12.89 7.88 18.61
CA ARG A 63 12.59 8.74 17.45
C ARG A 63 11.07 8.80 17.20
N MET A 64 10.44 9.90 17.61
CA MET A 64 9.07 10.20 17.19
C MET A 64 9.10 10.72 15.76
N GLY A 65 8.21 10.19 14.89
CA GLY A 65 8.16 10.54 13.48
C GLY A 65 7.88 12.04 13.27
N GLY A 66 8.88 12.76 12.80
CA GLY A 66 8.76 14.20 12.46
C GLY A 66 8.67 14.45 10.95
N SER A 67 8.49 13.41 10.13
CA SER A 67 8.39 13.55 8.68
C SER A 67 6.93 13.58 8.25
N THR A 68 6.56 14.59 7.48
CA THR A 68 5.22 14.73 6.88
C THR A 68 5.05 13.81 5.66
N ILE A 69 3.82 13.63 5.19
CA ILE A 69 3.51 12.91 3.95
C ILE A 69 4.25 13.56 2.77
N THR A 70 4.24 14.89 2.65
CA THR A 70 4.93 15.61 1.57
C THR A 70 6.44 15.37 1.60
N MET A 71 7.05 15.37 2.78
CA MET A 71 8.47 15.01 2.94
C MET A 71 8.74 13.55 2.50
N GLN A 72 7.82 12.63 2.78
CA GLN A 72 7.96 11.24 2.35
C GLN A 72 7.84 11.11 0.84
N VAL A 73 6.90 11.79 0.20
CA VAL A 73 6.77 11.85 -1.28
C VAL A 73 8.06 12.39 -1.91
N ALA A 74 8.60 13.50 -1.38
CA ALA A 74 9.86 14.06 -1.86
C ALA A 74 11.01 13.03 -1.77
N ARG A 75 11.11 12.33 -0.66
CA ARG A 75 12.12 11.28 -0.47
C ARG A 75 11.95 10.12 -1.45
N LEU A 76 10.73 9.60 -1.58
CA LEU A 76 10.43 8.44 -2.43
C LEU A 76 10.64 8.77 -3.92
N ARG A 77 10.19 9.95 -4.34
CA ARG A 77 10.28 10.37 -5.75
C ARG A 77 11.70 10.67 -6.21
N LEU A 78 12.54 11.23 -5.34
CA LEU A 78 13.89 11.71 -5.67
C LEU A 78 14.99 10.79 -5.13
N GLY A 79 14.68 9.70 -4.46
CA GLY A 79 15.65 8.79 -3.87
C GLY A 79 16.54 9.45 -2.79
N LEU A 80 16.02 10.46 -2.07
CA LEU A 80 16.83 11.23 -1.13
C LEU A 80 17.25 10.39 0.08
N SER A 81 18.53 10.40 0.39
CA SER A 81 19.04 9.87 1.66
C SER A 81 18.66 10.81 2.80
N THR A 82 18.08 10.26 3.86
CA THR A 82 17.69 11.01 5.07
C THR A 82 18.51 10.63 6.30
N THR A 83 19.63 9.95 6.10
CA THR A 83 20.55 9.56 7.16
C THR A 83 21.43 10.72 7.60
N THR A 84 21.62 11.73 6.74
CA THR A 84 22.39 12.94 7.01
C THR A 84 21.50 14.16 7.28
N LEU A 85 22.02 15.15 8.00
CA LEU A 85 21.31 16.43 8.22
C LEU A 85 21.06 17.15 6.89
N SER A 86 22.06 17.19 6.00
CA SER A 86 21.91 17.80 4.68
C SER A 86 20.81 17.15 3.84
N GLY A 87 20.75 15.81 3.85
CA GLY A 87 19.66 15.08 3.19
C GLY A 87 18.29 15.39 3.79
N LYS A 88 18.23 15.61 5.11
CA LYS A 88 16.99 16.02 5.77
C LYS A 88 16.57 17.44 5.39
N PHE A 89 17.50 18.38 5.31
CA PHE A 89 17.24 19.74 4.81
C PHE A 89 16.81 19.73 3.34
N ALA A 90 17.46 18.97 2.49
CA ALA A 90 17.07 18.80 1.09
C ALA A 90 15.62 18.24 0.98
N GLN A 91 15.28 17.25 1.80
CA GLN A 91 13.92 16.69 1.85
C GLN A 91 12.89 17.76 2.25
N MET A 92 13.20 18.60 3.23
CA MET A 92 12.31 19.69 3.67
C MET A 92 12.14 20.74 2.57
N ALA A 93 13.22 21.19 1.93
CA ALA A 93 13.16 22.16 0.83
C ALA A 93 12.34 21.62 -0.35
N ARG A 94 12.50 20.35 -0.72
CA ARG A 94 11.70 19.70 -1.76
C ARG A 94 10.23 19.55 -1.36
N ALA A 95 9.94 19.28 -0.09
CA ALA A 95 8.57 19.23 0.41
C ALA A 95 7.87 20.58 0.27
N LEU A 96 8.53 21.69 0.64
CA LEU A 96 8.00 23.04 0.44
C LEU A 96 7.78 23.36 -1.05
N GLN A 97 8.73 22.95 -1.92
CA GLN A 97 8.60 23.12 -3.37
C GLN A 97 7.40 22.33 -3.92
N TYR A 98 7.16 21.11 -3.46
CA TYR A 98 6.00 20.32 -3.90
C TYR A 98 4.69 20.97 -3.49
N GLU A 99 4.58 21.48 -2.27
CA GLU A 99 3.37 22.17 -1.81
C GLU A 99 3.10 23.49 -2.55
N TYR A 100 4.14 24.11 -3.09
CA TYR A 100 3.98 25.29 -3.95
C TYR A 100 3.42 24.95 -5.33
N HIS A 101 3.77 23.78 -5.89
CA HIS A 101 3.40 23.40 -7.25
C HIS A 101 2.19 22.45 -7.33
N TYR A 102 1.90 21.70 -6.28
CA TYR A 102 0.88 20.64 -6.29
C TYR A 102 -0.11 20.82 -5.14
N GLY A 103 -1.36 20.53 -5.43
CA GLY A 103 -2.40 20.50 -4.40
C GLY A 103 -2.25 19.32 -3.43
N LYS A 104 -2.81 19.48 -2.23
CA LYS A 104 -2.79 18.43 -1.21
C LYS A 104 -3.31 17.08 -1.71
N GLY A 105 -4.35 17.08 -2.55
CA GLY A 105 -4.89 15.86 -3.16
C GLY A 105 -3.90 15.16 -4.07
N GLU A 106 -3.17 15.91 -4.89
CA GLU A 106 -2.15 15.38 -5.80
C GLU A 106 -0.96 14.78 -5.03
N ILE A 107 -0.53 15.46 -3.97
CA ILE A 107 0.53 14.98 -3.08
C ILE A 107 0.12 13.68 -2.39
N LEU A 108 -1.11 13.61 -1.89
CA LEU A 108 -1.64 12.42 -1.24
C LEU A 108 -1.82 11.26 -2.23
N GLU A 109 -2.26 11.54 -3.46
CA GLU A 109 -2.31 10.55 -4.55
C GLU A 109 -0.92 10.01 -4.87
N ALA A 110 0.08 10.89 -4.97
CA ALA A 110 1.47 10.49 -5.17
C ALA A 110 1.97 9.61 -4.03
N TYR A 111 1.66 9.94 -2.78
CA TYR A 111 1.98 9.10 -1.63
C TYR A 111 1.39 7.70 -1.76
N PHE A 112 0.09 7.59 -2.06
CA PHE A 112 -0.57 6.29 -2.21
C PHE A 112 -0.02 5.45 -3.37
N ASN A 113 0.56 6.06 -4.38
CA ASN A 113 1.19 5.35 -5.49
C ASN A 113 2.66 4.98 -5.25
N LEU A 114 3.38 5.71 -4.38
CA LEU A 114 4.83 5.54 -4.16
C LEU A 114 5.18 4.85 -2.84
N ALA A 115 4.25 4.80 -1.88
CA ALA A 115 4.53 4.23 -0.56
C ALA A 115 4.92 2.74 -0.67
N PRO A 116 5.99 2.30 0.03
CA PRO A 116 6.41 0.91 0.02
C PRO A 116 5.58 0.06 0.98
N TYR A 117 5.12 -1.10 0.53
CA TYR A 117 4.30 -2.02 1.33
C TYR A 117 5.00 -3.34 1.66
N GLY A 118 6.31 -3.44 1.48
CA GLY A 118 7.11 -4.63 1.77
C GLY A 118 7.48 -5.41 0.52
N GLY A 119 8.67 -6.03 0.55
CA GLY A 119 9.24 -6.68 -0.62
C GLY A 119 9.30 -5.72 -1.81
N ASN A 120 8.78 -6.17 -2.94
CA ASN A 120 8.71 -5.41 -4.18
C ASN A 120 7.32 -4.80 -4.45
N ILE A 121 6.50 -4.58 -3.41
CA ILE A 121 5.15 -4.01 -3.53
C ILE A 121 5.21 -2.49 -3.29
N GLU A 122 4.86 -1.72 -4.30
CA GLU A 122 4.83 -0.26 -4.27
C GLU A 122 3.42 0.25 -4.61
N GLY A 123 2.91 1.13 -3.77
CA GLY A 123 1.58 1.70 -3.88
C GLY A 123 0.46 0.84 -3.28
N VAL A 124 -0.56 1.55 -2.75
CA VAL A 124 -1.72 0.92 -2.11
C VAL A 124 -2.56 0.09 -3.07
N GLY A 125 -2.57 0.45 -4.36
CA GLY A 125 -3.28 -0.28 -5.40
C GLY A 125 -2.76 -1.72 -5.57
N ALA A 126 -1.43 -1.89 -5.59
CA ALA A 126 -0.79 -3.21 -5.63
C ALA A 126 -0.94 -3.93 -4.28
N ALA A 127 -0.73 -3.24 -3.16
CA ALA A 127 -0.85 -3.81 -1.82
C ALA A 127 -2.25 -4.40 -1.55
N ALA A 128 -3.32 -3.68 -1.89
CA ALA A 128 -4.70 -4.16 -1.75
C ALA A 128 -4.95 -5.45 -2.54
N ARG A 129 -4.45 -5.53 -3.77
CA ARG A 129 -4.62 -6.70 -4.63
C ARG A 129 -3.81 -7.91 -4.13
N ILE A 130 -2.59 -7.68 -3.69
CA ILE A 130 -1.68 -8.75 -3.25
C ILE A 130 -2.08 -9.26 -1.88
N TYR A 131 -2.24 -8.37 -0.91
CA TYR A 131 -2.49 -8.77 0.47
C TYR A 131 -3.94 -9.16 0.75
N PHE A 132 -4.91 -8.51 0.08
CA PHE A 132 -6.33 -8.69 0.40
C PHE A 132 -7.20 -9.12 -0.78
N ARG A 133 -6.63 -9.28 -1.98
CA ARG A 133 -7.35 -9.67 -3.21
C ARG A 133 -8.53 -8.73 -3.53
N THR A 134 -8.40 -7.47 -3.15
CA THR A 134 -9.41 -6.43 -3.37
C THR A 134 -8.81 -5.23 -4.10
N THR A 135 -9.61 -4.22 -4.35
CA THR A 135 -9.13 -2.93 -4.88
C THR A 135 -8.92 -1.94 -3.75
N SER A 136 -8.10 -0.90 -3.97
CA SER A 136 -7.87 0.19 -3.01
C SER A 136 -9.15 0.85 -2.51
N GLY A 137 -10.19 0.93 -3.36
CA GLY A 137 -11.48 1.53 -3.01
C GLY A 137 -12.42 0.62 -2.22
N ARG A 138 -12.07 -0.65 -2.06
CA ARG A 138 -12.88 -1.64 -1.32
C ARG A 138 -12.19 -2.15 -0.06
N LEU A 139 -11.10 -1.52 0.34
CA LEU A 139 -10.45 -1.85 1.61
C LEU A 139 -11.40 -1.62 2.77
N THR A 140 -11.55 -2.63 3.61
CA THR A 140 -12.27 -2.51 4.88
C THR A 140 -11.48 -1.66 5.87
N ARG A 141 -12.11 -1.17 6.95
CA ARG A 141 -11.42 -0.45 8.03
C ARG A 141 -10.23 -1.26 8.57
N THR A 142 -10.42 -2.53 8.88
CA THR A 142 -9.35 -3.40 9.42
C THR A 142 -8.16 -3.53 8.46
N GLU A 143 -8.42 -3.71 7.17
CA GLU A 143 -7.39 -3.79 6.13
C GLU A 143 -6.68 -2.44 5.94
N SER A 144 -7.42 -1.33 6.00
CA SER A 144 -6.88 0.04 5.90
C SER A 144 -5.94 0.36 7.06
N LEU A 145 -6.35 0.06 8.30
CA LEU A 145 -5.50 0.24 9.48
C LEU A 145 -4.24 -0.64 9.41
N ALA A 146 -4.38 -1.87 8.91
CA ALA A 146 -3.26 -2.79 8.72
C ALA A 146 -2.26 -2.28 7.68
N LEU A 147 -2.71 -1.74 6.55
CA LEU A 147 -1.82 -1.18 5.53
C LEU A 147 -1.17 0.13 5.97
N ALA A 148 -1.86 0.98 6.71
CA ALA A 148 -1.34 2.28 7.12
C ALA A 148 -0.05 2.21 7.95
N VAL A 149 0.21 1.11 8.65
CA VAL A 149 1.41 0.95 9.49
C VAL A 149 2.64 0.46 8.73
N VAL A 150 2.46 -0.09 7.52
CA VAL A 150 3.53 -0.76 6.77
C VAL A 150 4.60 0.21 6.25
N PRO A 151 4.27 1.37 5.63
CA PRO A 151 5.25 2.22 4.96
C PRO A 151 6.38 2.75 5.84
N GLN A 152 6.17 2.88 7.15
CA GLN A 152 7.23 3.33 8.08
C GLN A 152 8.40 2.34 8.19
N ASN A 153 8.12 1.05 8.11
CA ASN A 153 9.15 0.02 8.11
C ASN A 153 8.64 -1.22 7.34
N PRO A 154 8.67 -1.19 6.01
CA PRO A 154 8.01 -2.20 5.19
C PRO A 154 8.59 -3.62 5.33
N VAL A 155 9.82 -3.75 5.80
CA VAL A 155 10.43 -5.05 6.10
C VAL A 155 9.90 -5.62 7.42
N ARG A 156 10.00 -4.85 8.50
CA ARG A 156 9.60 -5.31 9.84
C ARG A 156 8.09 -5.32 10.07
N ARG A 157 7.33 -4.55 9.28
CA ARG A 157 5.87 -4.45 9.36
C ARG A 157 5.18 -5.04 8.13
N SER A 158 5.83 -5.95 7.45
CA SER A 158 5.20 -6.71 6.37
C SER A 158 4.03 -7.53 6.90
N PRO A 159 2.84 -7.48 6.27
CA PRO A 159 1.70 -8.29 6.69
C PRO A 159 1.93 -9.80 6.59
N LEU A 160 2.92 -10.26 5.81
CA LEU A 160 3.20 -11.69 5.62
C LEU A 160 4.02 -12.29 6.76
N ASN A 161 5.10 -11.59 7.17
CA ASN A 161 6.09 -12.17 8.08
C ASN A 161 6.87 -11.10 8.87
N GLY A 162 6.37 -9.88 8.91
CA GLY A 162 7.03 -8.79 9.64
C GLY A 162 6.91 -8.99 11.15
N PRO A 163 8.02 -9.06 11.90
CA PRO A 163 7.99 -9.32 13.33
C PRO A 163 7.28 -8.24 14.15
N ASP A 164 7.22 -7.01 13.63
CA ASP A 164 6.60 -5.86 14.31
C ASP A 164 5.18 -5.56 13.80
N PHE A 165 4.65 -6.35 12.86
CA PHE A 165 3.39 -6.05 12.19
C PHE A 165 2.20 -6.03 13.14
N GLU A 166 2.00 -7.09 13.93
CA GLU A 166 0.86 -7.19 14.84
C GLU A 166 0.91 -6.13 15.94
N ALA A 167 2.10 -5.83 16.47
CA ALA A 167 2.26 -4.77 17.46
C ALA A 167 1.95 -3.37 16.87
N ALA A 168 2.37 -3.12 15.62
CA ALA A 168 2.06 -1.88 14.93
C ALA A 168 0.56 -1.76 14.62
N ARG A 169 -0.07 -2.85 14.17
CA ARG A 169 -1.51 -2.95 13.91
C ARG A 169 -2.33 -2.72 15.18
N ALA A 170 -1.93 -3.32 16.30
CA ALA A 170 -2.59 -3.11 17.58
C ALA A 170 -2.57 -1.64 18.00
N ARG A 171 -1.40 -0.98 17.89
CA ARG A 171 -1.28 0.46 18.19
C ARG A 171 -2.15 1.32 17.28
N MET A 172 -2.20 0.97 15.99
CA MET A 172 -3.01 1.70 15.02
C MET A 172 -4.51 1.55 15.32
N GLN A 173 -4.96 0.35 15.72
CA GLN A 173 -6.34 0.11 16.12
C GLN A 173 -6.70 0.97 17.33
N MET A 174 -5.84 1.03 18.34
CA MET A 174 -6.07 1.86 19.52
C MET A 174 -6.13 3.36 19.19
N LEU A 175 -5.25 3.85 18.30
CA LEU A 175 -5.30 5.23 17.83
C LEU A 175 -6.61 5.55 17.11
N ALA A 176 -7.08 4.64 16.24
CA ALA A 176 -8.33 4.81 15.52
C ALA A 176 -9.55 4.76 16.45
N ASP A 177 -9.56 3.86 17.42
CA ASP A 177 -10.62 3.75 18.41
C ASP A 177 -10.68 5.01 19.33
N ALA A 178 -9.51 5.56 19.70
CA ALA A 178 -9.42 6.79 20.46
C ALA A 178 -9.88 8.03 19.68
N GLU A 179 -9.65 8.06 18.36
CA GLU A 179 -10.14 9.12 17.46
C GLU A 179 -11.66 9.08 17.33
N ASP A 180 -12.24 7.88 17.27
CA ASP A 180 -13.68 7.67 17.10
C ASP A 180 -14.48 7.81 18.41
N ALA A 181 -13.80 7.88 19.57
CA ALA A 181 -14.45 8.04 20.85
C ALA A 181 -15.13 9.42 20.98
N PRO A 182 -16.28 9.53 21.64
CA PRO A 182 -16.91 10.81 21.93
C PRO A 182 -15.95 11.77 22.61
N GLY A 183 -15.64 12.92 22.00
CA GLY A 183 -14.65 13.89 22.50
C GLY A 183 -13.20 13.60 22.11
N GLY A 184 -12.92 12.59 21.34
CA GLY A 184 -11.56 12.10 21.01
C GLY A 184 -10.70 12.98 20.08
N GLY A 185 -11.26 14.02 19.49
CA GLY A 185 -10.61 14.76 18.38
C GLY A 185 -9.36 15.60 18.72
N GLN A 186 -9.10 16.01 19.96
CA GLN A 186 -8.03 16.96 20.27
C GLN A 186 -7.04 16.55 21.37
N GLY A 187 -7.30 15.49 22.11
CA GLY A 187 -6.51 15.14 23.31
C GLY A 187 -5.78 13.80 23.27
N ALA A 188 -6.13 12.90 22.36
CA ALA A 188 -5.72 11.50 22.41
C ALA A 188 -4.22 11.22 22.12
N THR A 189 -3.46 12.20 21.64
CA THR A 189 -2.05 12.00 21.26
C THR A 189 -1.03 12.32 22.36
N ALA A 190 -1.45 12.95 23.45
CA ALA A 190 -0.50 13.46 24.46
C ALA A 190 -0.07 12.42 25.51
N SER A 191 -0.74 11.28 25.62
CA SER A 191 -0.54 10.35 26.74
C SER A 191 -0.11 8.93 26.37
N PHE A 192 0.25 8.65 25.14
CA PHE A 192 0.78 7.33 24.79
C PHE A 192 2.27 7.19 25.11
N GLY A 193 2.61 7.40 26.37
CA GLY A 193 3.88 6.97 26.96
C GLY A 193 3.99 5.43 26.92
N ALA A 194 5.22 4.93 26.83
CA ALA A 194 5.57 3.53 26.60
C ALA A 194 5.14 2.52 27.70
N SER A 195 4.37 2.93 28.69
CA SER A 195 4.02 2.11 29.84
C SER A 195 2.51 2.12 30.07
N GLY A 196 1.84 1.09 29.59
CA GLY A 196 0.43 0.89 29.92
C GLY A 196 -0.45 0.34 28.80
N PHE A 197 0.08 -0.41 27.87
CA PHE A 197 -0.74 -1.08 26.86
C PHE A 197 -1.39 -2.31 27.45
N ALA A 198 -2.67 -2.22 27.77
CA ALA A 198 -3.50 -3.40 27.98
C ALA A 198 -3.60 -4.19 26.65
N LEU A 199 -2.71 -5.13 26.45
CA LEU A 199 -2.69 -6.11 25.33
C LEU A 199 -3.90 -7.07 25.35
N GLY A 200 -5.03 -6.68 25.97
CA GLY A 200 -6.16 -7.57 26.25
C GLY A 200 -7.27 -7.58 25.20
N ARG A 201 -7.31 -6.64 24.25
CA ARG A 201 -8.37 -6.66 23.23
C ARG A 201 -7.90 -7.41 21.99
N ALA A 202 -8.60 -8.50 21.67
CA ALA A 202 -8.32 -9.26 20.46
C ALA A 202 -8.48 -8.35 19.22
N LEU A 203 -7.44 -8.33 18.38
CA LEU A 203 -7.51 -7.62 17.10
C LEU A 203 -8.54 -8.28 16.19
N PRO A 204 -9.28 -7.50 15.38
CA PRO A 204 -10.14 -8.07 14.36
C PRO A 204 -9.36 -9.05 13.47
N PRO A 205 -9.96 -10.19 13.06
CA PRO A 205 -9.28 -11.15 12.21
C PRO A 205 -8.88 -10.50 10.89
N LEU A 206 -7.66 -10.79 10.44
CA LEU A 206 -7.12 -10.29 9.18
C LEU A 206 -6.62 -11.45 8.34
N ARG A 207 -7.20 -11.62 7.15
CA ARG A 207 -6.76 -12.62 6.20
C ARG A 207 -5.79 -12.01 5.20
N VAL A 208 -4.56 -12.45 5.20
CA VAL A 208 -3.48 -11.93 4.35
C VAL A 208 -3.05 -12.99 3.33
N TYR A 209 -2.80 -12.54 2.10
CA TYR A 209 -2.31 -13.36 0.99
C TYR A 209 -0.93 -12.85 0.56
N GLY A 210 -0.14 -13.71 -0.11
CA GLY A 210 1.16 -13.34 -0.67
C GLY A 210 1.14 -13.27 -2.20
N PRO A 211 2.22 -12.72 -2.80
CA PRO A 211 2.38 -12.63 -4.26
C PRO A 211 2.28 -13.98 -4.97
N ALA A 212 2.72 -15.07 -4.34
CA ALA A 212 2.63 -16.43 -4.88
C ALA A 212 1.19 -16.89 -5.16
N ARG A 213 0.20 -16.22 -4.59
CA ARG A 213 -1.22 -16.51 -4.81
C ARG A 213 -1.91 -15.53 -5.77
N LEU A 214 -1.16 -14.71 -6.47
CA LEU A 214 -1.70 -13.87 -7.53
C LEU A 214 -2.30 -14.72 -8.67
N PRO A 215 -3.40 -14.29 -9.28
CA PRO A 215 -3.97 -15.02 -10.39
C PRO A 215 -3.01 -15.00 -11.59
N PHE A 216 -2.98 -16.12 -12.31
CA PHE A 216 -2.23 -16.30 -13.55
C PHE A 216 -3.20 -16.84 -14.61
N GLY A 217 -4.20 -16.02 -14.93
CA GLY A 217 -5.23 -16.35 -15.92
C GLY A 217 -4.86 -15.85 -17.30
N ALA A 218 -5.34 -16.57 -18.32
CA ALA A 218 -5.12 -16.25 -19.74
C ALA A 218 -3.65 -15.92 -20.07
N PRO A 219 -2.68 -16.81 -19.80
CA PRO A 219 -1.24 -16.49 -19.83
C PRO A 219 -0.78 -15.92 -21.16
N HIS A 220 -1.25 -16.43 -22.31
CA HIS A 220 -0.88 -15.92 -23.62
C HIS A 220 -1.37 -14.50 -23.84
N VAL A 221 -2.66 -14.23 -23.60
CA VAL A 221 -3.22 -12.88 -23.73
C VAL A 221 -2.55 -11.91 -22.77
N SER A 222 -2.33 -12.32 -21.52
CA SER A 222 -1.69 -11.44 -20.55
C SER A 222 -0.22 -11.16 -20.88
N SER A 223 0.50 -12.09 -21.51
CA SER A 223 1.87 -11.86 -21.98
C SER A 223 1.95 -10.85 -23.13
N GLU A 224 0.97 -10.86 -24.02
CA GLU A 224 0.86 -9.89 -25.11
C GLU A 224 0.36 -8.52 -24.66
N THR A 225 -0.53 -8.48 -23.67
CA THR A 225 -1.17 -7.23 -23.24
C THR A 225 -0.42 -6.49 -22.15
N LEU A 226 0.32 -7.16 -21.27
CA LEU A 226 1.08 -6.49 -20.19
C LEU A 226 2.10 -5.46 -20.69
N PRO A 227 2.84 -5.69 -21.79
CA PRO A 227 3.73 -4.67 -22.35
C PRO A 227 3.01 -3.39 -22.82
N LEU A 228 1.70 -3.45 -23.04
CA LEU A 228 0.87 -2.29 -23.40
C LEU A 228 0.53 -1.42 -22.19
N SER A 229 0.71 -1.94 -20.97
CA SER A 229 0.49 -1.17 -19.74
C SER A 229 1.59 -0.11 -19.58
N ARG A 230 1.19 1.16 -19.54
CA ARG A 230 2.11 2.28 -19.30
C ARG A 230 1.95 2.77 -17.87
N GLY A 231 3.07 2.88 -17.14
CA GLY A 231 3.08 3.47 -15.81
C GLY A 231 2.24 2.75 -14.74
N GLY A 232 1.98 1.45 -14.90
CA GLY A 232 1.17 0.67 -13.96
C GLY A 232 -0.34 0.80 -14.16
N GLU A 233 -0.78 1.34 -15.29
CA GLU A 233 -2.21 1.40 -15.63
C GLU A 233 -2.75 0.01 -15.99
N PRO A 234 -4.00 -0.33 -15.57
CA PRO A 234 -4.58 -1.62 -15.89
C PRO A 234 -4.98 -1.69 -17.36
N VAL A 235 -4.55 -2.74 -18.06
CA VAL A 235 -5.06 -3.09 -19.39
C VAL A 235 -6.37 -3.85 -19.22
N ARG A 236 -7.44 -3.35 -19.79
CA ARG A 236 -8.76 -4.00 -19.78
C ARG A 236 -8.91 -4.89 -21.02
N THR A 237 -9.41 -6.10 -20.80
CA THR A 237 -9.70 -7.06 -21.88
C THR A 237 -11.18 -7.41 -21.88
N CYS A 238 -11.69 -7.91 -23.02
CA CYS A 238 -13.05 -8.41 -23.17
C CYS A 238 -13.20 -9.86 -22.69
N ILE A 239 -12.17 -10.47 -22.09
CA ILE A 239 -12.20 -11.86 -21.66
C ILE A 239 -13.16 -12.03 -20.48
N ASP A 240 -14.17 -12.88 -20.67
CA ASP A 240 -14.96 -13.40 -19.55
C ASP A 240 -14.11 -14.41 -18.77
N SER A 241 -13.80 -14.09 -17.51
CA SER A 241 -12.95 -14.94 -16.70
C SER A 241 -13.57 -16.29 -16.31
N GLY A 242 -14.91 -16.41 -16.37
CA GLY A 242 -15.63 -17.66 -16.14
C GLY A 242 -15.48 -18.60 -17.35
N LEU A 243 -15.76 -18.10 -18.53
CA LEU A 243 -15.58 -18.83 -19.79
C LEU A 243 -14.11 -19.20 -20.00
N GLN A 244 -13.18 -18.29 -19.76
CA GLN A 244 -11.75 -18.55 -19.87
C GLN A 244 -11.33 -19.74 -18.99
N ARG A 245 -11.70 -19.76 -17.72
CA ARG A 245 -11.39 -20.88 -16.81
C ARG A 245 -12.05 -22.19 -17.24
N LEU A 246 -13.25 -22.14 -17.82
CA LEU A 246 -13.93 -23.31 -18.37
C LEU A 246 -13.15 -23.88 -19.54
N MET A 247 -12.76 -23.02 -20.49
CA MET A 247 -11.98 -23.41 -21.66
C MET A 247 -10.60 -23.95 -21.29
N GLU A 248 -9.87 -23.29 -20.38
CA GLU A 248 -8.58 -23.76 -19.89
C GLU A 248 -8.67 -25.17 -19.28
N ARG A 249 -9.70 -25.44 -18.48
CA ARG A 249 -9.93 -26.79 -17.91
C ARG A 249 -10.26 -27.82 -18.98
N ALA A 250 -11.10 -27.46 -19.94
CA ALA A 250 -11.48 -28.35 -21.05
C ALA A 250 -10.26 -28.73 -21.89
N VAL A 251 -9.44 -27.73 -22.27
CA VAL A 251 -8.20 -27.92 -23.05
C VAL A 251 -7.18 -28.75 -22.25
N ALA A 252 -6.97 -28.42 -20.97
CA ALA A 252 -6.05 -29.19 -20.11
C ALA A 252 -6.49 -30.65 -19.98
N GLY A 253 -7.79 -30.91 -19.80
CA GLY A 253 -8.35 -32.26 -19.74
C GLY A 253 -8.19 -33.01 -21.07
N PHE A 254 -8.39 -32.34 -22.20
CA PHE A 254 -8.19 -32.92 -23.52
C PHE A 254 -6.71 -33.26 -23.78
N ALA A 255 -5.81 -32.31 -23.52
CA ALA A 255 -4.37 -32.51 -23.65
C ALA A 255 -3.84 -33.64 -22.77
N ALA A 256 -4.31 -33.73 -21.51
CA ALA A 256 -3.93 -34.79 -20.60
C ALA A 256 -4.32 -36.18 -21.13
N ARG A 257 -5.51 -36.33 -21.69
CA ARG A 257 -5.95 -37.59 -22.31
C ARG A 257 -5.18 -37.91 -23.59
N GLY A 258 -4.81 -36.88 -24.35
CA GLY A 258 -4.10 -37.01 -25.63
C GLY A 258 -2.60 -37.30 -25.50
N ARG A 259 -1.98 -37.10 -24.34
CA ARG A 259 -0.54 -37.30 -24.10
C ARG A 259 -0.08 -38.72 -24.50
N ARG A 260 -0.87 -39.75 -24.24
CA ARG A 260 -0.58 -41.14 -24.66
C ARG A 260 -0.53 -41.34 -26.17
N TYR A 261 -1.06 -40.37 -26.94
CA TYR A 261 -1.03 -40.37 -28.41
C TYR A 261 -0.05 -39.30 -28.95
N GLY A 262 0.84 -38.77 -28.11
CA GLY A 262 1.82 -37.77 -28.53
C GLY A 262 1.31 -36.32 -28.56
N LEU A 263 0.10 -36.03 -28.06
CA LEU A 263 -0.43 -34.66 -28.00
C LEU A 263 0.26 -33.88 -26.88
N ASN A 264 1.12 -32.95 -27.26
CA ASN A 264 1.90 -32.14 -26.31
C ASN A 264 1.32 -30.73 -26.09
N ASN A 265 0.45 -30.25 -27.00
CA ASN A 265 -0.15 -28.94 -26.94
C ASN A 265 -1.56 -28.94 -27.50
N ALA A 266 -2.43 -28.08 -27.02
CA ALA A 266 -3.78 -27.89 -27.52
C ALA A 266 -4.24 -26.46 -27.30
N ALA A 267 -5.08 -25.93 -28.18
CA ALA A 267 -5.73 -24.64 -28.04
C ALA A 267 -7.21 -24.74 -28.41
N ALA A 268 -8.03 -23.86 -27.89
CA ALA A 268 -9.43 -23.73 -28.24
C ALA A 268 -9.82 -22.26 -28.36
N LEU A 269 -10.71 -21.97 -29.31
CA LEU A 269 -11.28 -20.65 -29.52
C LEU A 269 -12.81 -20.77 -29.49
N LEU A 270 -13.44 -19.93 -28.66
CA LEU A 270 -14.89 -19.78 -28.63
C LEU A 270 -15.25 -18.49 -29.36
N ILE A 271 -16.08 -18.61 -30.40
CA ILE A 271 -16.59 -17.49 -31.18
C ILE A 271 -18.10 -17.45 -31.01
N HIS A 272 -18.63 -16.25 -30.79
CA HIS A 272 -20.08 -15.99 -30.71
C HIS A 272 -20.55 -15.38 -32.01
#